data_a0056ebac6b96bec7b6bd83c8bea47b0
#
_entry.id   a0056ebac6b96bec7b6bd83c8bea47b0
#
_cell.length_a   1.000
_cell.length_b   1.000
_cell.length_c   1.000
_cell.angle_alpha   90.00
_cell.angle_beta   90.00
_cell.angle_gamma   90.00
#
_symmetry.space_group_name_H-M   'P 1'
#
loop_
_entity.id
_entity.type
_entity.pdbx_description
1 polymer ?
#
loop_
_entity_poly.entity_id
_entity_poly.type
_entity_poly.pdbx_seq_one_letter_code
_entity_poly.pdbx_strand_id
1 'polypeptide(L)'
;SMLVAAKVDAEHPQRAAKVVNAHPGVSHNYLRNHDFNLWFTIATPPDSELGLDLTLERLMDEAGAESMRALPTLTLFKINMNLEMEGGTDALAAQVEAVPPREIEPQPYDDTDIAVIKALQGPMKAEIRPYDAAAEEAGMSVEEMLAHLEGMKERKILRRVAAILERWSLDIAPS
;
A
#
# COMPACT_ATOMS: atom_id res chain seq x y z
N SER A 1 -5.13 8.27 -2.74
CA SER A 1 -5.49 6.84 -2.84
C SER A 1 -6.89 6.61 -2.29
N MET A 2 -7.62 5.68 -2.87
CA MET A 2 -9.00 5.37 -2.56
C MET A 2 -9.14 3.87 -2.29
N LEU A 3 -9.92 3.50 -1.27
CA LEU A 3 -10.33 2.12 -1.07
C LEU A 3 -11.50 1.81 -1.99
N VAL A 4 -11.47 0.65 -2.63
CA VAL A 4 -12.52 0.18 -3.54
C VAL A 4 -12.99 -1.19 -3.08
N ALA A 5 -14.30 -1.39 -3.09
CA ALA A 5 -14.93 -2.69 -2.90
C ALA A 5 -15.55 -3.14 -4.21
N ALA A 6 -15.22 -4.34 -4.66
CA ALA A 6 -15.71 -4.96 -5.87
C ALA A 6 -16.48 -6.24 -5.58
N LYS A 7 -17.59 -6.45 -6.28
CA LYS A 7 -18.33 -7.70 -6.32
C LYS A 7 -17.90 -8.45 -7.58
N VAL A 8 -17.16 -9.54 -7.41
CA VAL A 8 -16.65 -10.37 -8.49
C VAL A 8 -17.12 -11.81 -8.35
N ASP A 9 -16.92 -12.61 -9.41
CA ASP A 9 -17.25 -14.03 -9.39
C ASP A 9 -16.69 -14.72 -8.15
N ALA A 10 -17.58 -15.28 -7.32
CA ALA A 10 -17.21 -15.91 -6.07
C ALA A 10 -16.47 -17.25 -6.24
N GLU A 11 -16.65 -17.93 -7.38
CA GLU A 11 -15.95 -19.18 -7.67
C GLU A 11 -14.52 -18.95 -8.15
N HIS A 12 -14.28 -17.82 -8.86
CA HIS A 12 -12.99 -17.51 -9.48
C HIS A 12 -12.52 -16.06 -9.20
N PRO A 13 -12.49 -15.60 -7.95
CA PRO A 13 -12.15 -14.20 -7.64
C PRO A 13 -10.72 -13.82 -8.03
N GLN A 14 -9.84 -14.81 -8.16
CA GLN A 14 -8.44 -14.61 -8.55
C GLN A 14 -8.30 -14.07 -9.99
N ARG A 15 -9.28 -14.31 -10.87
CA ARG A 15 -9.27 -13.76 -12.21
C ARG A 15 -9.38 -12.25 -12.19
N ALA A 16 -10.35 -11.73 -11.43
CA ALA A 16 -10.52 -10.30 -11.22
C ALA A 16 -9.34 -9.68 -10.47
N ALA A 17 -8.85 -10.36 -9.42
CA ALA A 17 -7.69 -9.90 -8.67
C ALA A 17 -6.42 -9.75 -9.56
N LYS A 18 -6.22 -10.65 -10.53
CA LYS A 18 -5.13 -10.56 -11.49
C LYS A 18 -5.23 -9.31 -12.37
N VAL A 19 -6.42 -8.99 -12.85
CA VAL A 19 -6.66 -7.78 -13.65
C VAL A 19 -6.42 -6.52 -12.82
N VAL A 20 -7.00 -6.47 -11.62
CA VAL A 20 -6.84 -5.35 -10.70
C VAL A 20 -5.37 -5.13 -10.35
N ASN A 21 -4.59 -6.20 -10.08
CA ASN A 21 -3.17 -6.11 -9.76
C ASN A 21 -2.28 -5.66 -10.93
N ALA A 22 -2.74 -5.81 -12.16
CA ALA A 22 -2.02 -5.33 -13.32
C ALA A 22 -2.03 -3.80 -13.45
N HIS A 23 -2.94 -3.12 -12.76
CA HIS A 23 -3.03 -1.67 -12.78
C HIS A 23 -1.95 -1.04 -11.87
N PRO A 24 -1.08 -0.15 -12.39
CA PRO A 24 0.07 0.39 -11.65
C PRO A 24 -0.30 1.21 -10.42
N GLY A 25 -1.50 1.76 -10.35
CA GLY A 25 -2.01 2.50 -9.21
C GLY A 25 -2.54 1.63 -8.07
N VAL A 26 -2.66 0.31 -8.26
CA VAL A 26 -3.14 -0.61 -7.23
C VAL A 26 -1.97 -1.08 -6.36
N SER A 27 -2.07 -0.88 -5.05
CA SER A 27 -1.00 -1.23 -4.11
C SER A 27 -1.29 -2.49 -3.30
N HIS A 28 -2.54 -2.71 -2.95
CA HIS A 28 -2.97 -3.84 -2.10
C HIS A 28 -4.34 -4.32 -2.52
N ASN A 29 -4.55 -5.64 -2.47
CA ASN A 29 -5.88 -6.22 -2.58
C ASN A 29 -6.11 -7.30 -1.52
N TYR A 30 -7.35 -7.54 -1.19
CA TYR A 30 -7.78 -8.52 -0.20
C TYR A 30 -9.07 -9.19 -0.63
N LEU A 31 -9.11 -10.51 -0.53
CA LEU A 31 -10.36 -11.25 -0.63
C LEU A 31 -11.11 -11.19 0.70
N ARG A 32 -12.43 -11.08 0.62
CA ARG A 32 -13.34 -11.05 1.77
C ARG A 32 -14.48 -12.04 1.59
N ASN A 33 -14.93 -12.60 2.68
CA ASN A 33 -16.15 -13.44 2.70
C ASN A 33 -17.38 -12.52 2.86
N HIS A 34 -17.75 -11.85 1.76
CA HIS A 34 -18.85 -10.89 1.68
C HIS A 34 -19.29 -10.78 0.22
N ASP A 35 -20.46 -10.20 -0.06
CA ASP A 35 -20.93 -9.93 -1.43
C ASP A 35 -19.93 -9.11 -2.24
N PHE A 36 -19.38 -8.05 -1.61
CA PHE A 36 -18.21 -7.36 -2.13
C PHE A 36 -16.95 -8.10 -1.68
N ASN A 37 -16.54 -9.06 -2.47
CA ASN A 37 -15.57 -10.07 -2.09
C ASN A 37 -14.12 -9.75 -2.49
N LEU A 38 -13.88 -8.70 -3.28
CA LEU A 38 -12.54 -8.20 -3.61
C LEU A 38 -12.41 -6.73 -3.21
N TRP A 39 -11.47 -6.45 -2.31
CA TRP A 39 -11.18 -5.10 -1.84
C TRP A 39 -9.76 -4.71 -2.22
N PHE A 40 -9.57 -3.50 -2.72
CA PHE A 40 -8.25 -3.02 -3.12
C PHE A 40 -8.09 -1.52 -2.90
N THR A 41 -6.86 -1.05 -2.82
CA THR A 41 -6.54 0.37 -2.80
C THR A 41 -5.98 0.78 -4.14
N ILE A 42 -6.49 1.89 -4.69
CA ILE A 42 -6.04 2.45 -5.95
C ILE A 42 -5.70 3.93 -5.79
N ALA A 43 -4.65 4.37 -6.45
CA ALA A 43 -4.29 5.77 -6.60
C ALA A 43 -4.22 6.10 -8.10
N THR A 44 -4.81 7.23 -8.47
CA THR A 44 -4.64 7.83 -9.79
C THR A 44 -3.87 9.13 -9.65
N PRO A 45 -2.94 9.44 -10.56
CA PRO A 45 -2.26 10.73 -10.56
C PRO A 45 -3.27 11.89 -10.70
N PRO A 46 -2.98 13.06 -10.12
CA PRO A 46 -3.88 14.23 -10.23
C PRO A 46 -4.08 14.72 -11.66
N ASP A 47 -3.09 14.48 -12.51
CA ASP A 47 -3.04 14.83 -13.93
C ASP A 47 -3.50 13.68 -14.85
N SER A 48 -4.10 12.63 -14.29
CA SER A 48 -4.64 11.51 -15.07
C SER A 48 -5.77 11.99 -15.98
N GLU A 49 -5.66 11.74 -17.28
CA GLU A 49 -6.69 12.08 -18.26
C GLU A 49 -8.03 11.35 -17.99
N LEU A 50 -7.97 10.14 -17.45
CA LEU A 50 -9.16 9.34 -17.14
C LEU A 50 -9.75 9.69 -15.77
N GLY A 51 -8.93 10.09 -14.82
CA GLY A 51 -9.35 10.24 -13.44
C GLY A 51 -9.73 8.90 -12.78
N LEU A 52 -10.22 8.97 -11.55
CA LEU A 52 -10.54 7.76 -10.77
C LEU A 52 -11.79 7.05 -11.32
N ASP A 53 -12.85 7.78 -11.63
CA ASP A 53 -14.14 7.18 -11.97
C ASP A 53 -14.07 6.36 -13.27
N LEU A 54 -13.53 6.93 -14.34
CA LEU A 54 -13.35 6.19 -15.61
C LEU A 54 -12.34 5.05 -15.49
N THR A 55 -11.32 5.19 -14.63
CA THR A 55 -10.39 4.10 -14.33
C THR A 55 -11.12 2.93 -13.67
N LEU A 56 -12.03 3.19 -12.72
CA LEU A 56 -12.81 2.15 -12.05
C LEU A 56 -13.82 1.50 -13.01
N GLU A 57 -14.45 2.27 -13.88
CA GLU A 57 -15.36 1.72 -14.91
C GLU A 57 -14.61 0.73 -15.83
N ARG A 58 -13.42 1.11 -16.30
CA ARG A 58 -12.60 0.22 -17.13
C ARG A 58 -12.15 -1.03 -16.38
N LEU A 59 -11.67 -0.86 -15.14
CA LEU A 59 -11.29 -2.01 -14.32
C LEU A 59 -12.47 -2.93 -14.02
N MET A 60 -13.66 -2.39 -13.84
CA MET A 60 -14.88 -3.17 -13.64
C MET A 60 -15.16 -4.06 -14.84
N ASP A 61 -15.12 -3.49 -16.04
CA ASP A 61 -15.35 -4.20 -17.29
C ASP A 61 -14.27 -5.26 -17.55
N GLU A 62 -13.00 -4.89 -17.41
CA GLU A 62 -11.87 -5.79 -17.66
C GLU A 62 -11.79 -6.94 -16.63
N ALA A 63 -12.13 -6.68 -15.38
CA ALA A 63 -12.17 -7.68 -14.32
C ALA A 63 -13.44 -8.55 -14.35
N GLY A 64 -14.44 -8.18 -15.18
CA GLY A 64 -15.74 -8.83 -15.19
C GLY A 64 -16.48 -8.70 -13.86
N ALA A 65 -16.30 -7.59 -13.17
CA ALA A 65 -16.95 -7.35 -11.90
C ALA A 65 -18.41 -6.89 -12.09
N GLU A 66 -19.31 -7.41 -11.27
CA GLU A 66 -20.72 -7.00 -11.28
C GLU A 66 -20.88 -5.55 -10.78
N SER A 67 -20.06 -5.13 -9.85
CA SER A 67 -20.07 -3.79 -9.28
C SER A 67 -18.71 -3.44 -8.69
N MET A 68 -18.29 -2.18 -8.83
CA MET A 68 -17.17 -1.58 -8.12
C MET A 68 -17.61 -0.28 -7.46
N ARG A 69 -17.19 -0.07 -6.21
CA ARG A 69 -17.56 1.13 -5.44
C ARG A 69 -16.35 1.74 -4.78
N ALA A 70 -16.09 3.01 -5.06
CA ALA A 70 -15.14 3.81 -4.30
C ALA A 70 -15.71 4.10 -2.90
N LEU A 71 -14.90 3.88 -1.88
CA LEU A 71 -15.25 4.08 -0.47
C LEU A 71 -14.44 5.25 0.09
N PRO A 72 -15.03 6.46 0.16
CA PRO A 72 -14.35 7.59 0.74
C PRO A 72 -14.13 7.39 2.24
N THR A 73 -12.97 7.81 2.75
CA THR A 73 -12.67 7.76 4.17
C THR A 73 -13.50 8.80 4.91
N LEU A 74 -14.44 8.36 5.73
CA LEU A 74 -15.28 9.24 6.54
C LEU A 74 -14.59 9.59 7.86
N THR A 75 -13.92 8.62 8.48
CA THR A 75 -13.24 8.81 9.76
C THR A 75 -11.96 7.99 9.77
N LEU A 76 -10.87 8.61 10.22
CA LEU A 76 -9.59 7.94 10.40
C LEU A 76 -9.43 7.53 11.86
N PHE A 77 -9.16 6.26 12.11
CA PHE A 77 -8.85 5.74 13.42
C PHE A 77 -7.36 5.35 13.48
N LYS A 78 -6.68 5.76 14.54
CA LYS A 78 -5.33 5.32 14.82
C LYS A 78 -5.40 4.07 15.70
N ILE A 79 -4.93 2.95 15.17
CA ILE A 79 -4.77 1.71 15.92
C ILE A 79 -3.31 1.64 16.36
N ASN A 80 -3.06 1.79 17.66
CA ASN A 80 -1.76 1.54 18.25
C ASN A 80 -1.74 0.09 18.75
N MET A 81 -0.98 -0.77 18.08
CA MET A 81 -0.63 -2.08 18.62
C MET A 81 0.74 -1.94 19.30
N ASN A 82 0.76 -1.94 20.62
CA ASN A 82 1.97 -2.12 21.39
C ASN A 82 2.18 -3.63 21.56
N LEU A 83 3.12 -4.18 20.83
CA LEU A 83 3.62 -5.52 21.06
C LEU A 83 4.69 -5.42 22.15
N GLU A 84 4.29 -5.43 23.42
CA GLU A 84 5.23 -5.64 24.52
C GLU A 84 5.57 -7.13 24.57
N MET A 85 6.83 -7.45 24.30
CA MET A 85 7.34 -8.84 24.27
C MET A 85 7.63 -9.40 25.68
N GLU A 86 7.31 -8.67 26.74
CA GLU A 86 7.43 -9.16 28.13
C GLU A 86 6.06 -9.25 28.82
N GLY A 87 5.58 -10.45 28.90
CA GLY A 87 4.75 -11.12 29.91
C GLY A 87 3.70 -10.29 30.70
N GLY A 88 2.71 -9.68 30.05
CA GLY A 88 1.55 -9.16 30.76
C GLY A 88 0.25 -9.48 30.00
N THR A 89 -0.68 -10.17 30.65
CA THR A 89 -1.97 -10.61 30.09
C THR A 89 -2.99 -9.50 29.83
N ASP A 90 -2.65 -8.23 30.02
CA ASP A 90 -3.54 -7.07 29.86
C ASP A 90 -3.22 -6.17 28.65
N ALA A 91 -2.26 -6.56 27.77
CA ALA A 91 -1.74 -5.70 26.70
C ALA A 91 -2.57 -5.70 25.40
N LEU A 92 -3.72 -6.34 25.35
CA LEU A 92 -4.56 -6.45 24.14
C LEU A 92 -5.68 -5.41 24.02
N ALA A 93 -5.69 -4.38 24.86
CA ALA A 93 -6.59 -3.25 24.67
C ALA A 93 -6.03 -2.36 23.55
N ALA A 94 -6.42 -2.63 22.30
CA ALA A 94 -6.19 -1.70 21.20
C ALA A 94 -6.91 -0.37 21.54
N GLN A 95 -6.16 0.67 21.88
CA GLN A 95 -6.73 2.00 22.00
C GLN A 95 -7.03 2.52 20.59
N VAL A 96 -8.29 2.54 20.25
CA VAL A 96 -8.79 3.12 18.99
C VAL A 96 -9.12 4.60 19.26
N GLU A 97 -8.28 5.48 18.78
CA GLU A 97 -8.49 6.93 18.88
C GLU A 97 -8.89 7.48 17.50
N ALA A 98 -9.99 8.22 17.45
CA ALA A 98 -10.39 8.94 16.25
C ALA A 98 -9.41 10.10 16.02
N VAL A 99 -8.72 10.08 14.89
CA VAL A 99 -7.79 11.13 14.50
C VAL A 99 -8.46 12.04 13.48
N PRO A 100 -8.52 13.35 13.70
CA PRO A 100 -9.05 14.26 12.70
C PRO A 100 -8.25 14.13 11.41
N PRO A 101 -8.89 14.29 10.23
CA PRO A 101 -8.19 14.29 8.96
C PRO A 101 -7.06 15.31 9.02
N ARG A 102 -5.83 14.87 8.86
CA ARG A 102 -4.71 15.80 8.72
C ARG A 102 -4.79 16.40 7.33
N GLU A 103 -5.00 17.70 7.23
CA GLU A 103 -4.63 18.46 6.05
C GLU A 103 -3.12 18.33 5.90
N ILE A 104 -2.70 17.46 4.98
CA ILE A 104 -1.29 17.34 4.62
C ILE A 104 -1.08 18.37 3.51
N GLU A 105 -0.42 19.47 3.83
CA GLU A 105 0.04 20.39 2.80
C GLU A 105 0.99 19.63 1.86
N PRO A 106 0.73 19.68 0.54
CA PRO A 106 1.64 19.07 -0.43
C PRO A 106 3.05 19.62 -0.25
N GLN A 107 4.01 18.76 0.00
CA GLN A 107 5.41 19.15 0.08
C GLN A 107 6.04 19.04 -1.30
N PRO A 108 6.92 19.99 -1.67
CA PRO A 108 7.64 19.91 -2.94
C PRO A 108 8.54 18.66 -2.95
N TYR A 109 8.55 17.97 -4.05
CA TYR A 109 9.40 16.81 -4.31
C TYR A 109 10.16 17.03 -5.62
N ASP A 110 11.31 16.40 -5.76
CA ASP A 110 12.17 16.47 -6.92
C ASP A 110 12.36 15.11 -7.62
N ASP A 111 13.11 15.11 -8.70
CA ASP A 111 13.37 13.89 -9.49
C ASP A 111 14.15 12.85 -8.68
N THR A 112 14.96 13.27 -7.72
CA THR A 112 15.69 12.37 -6.82
C THR A 112 14.75 11.68 -5.85
N ASP A 113 13.78 12.41 -5.29
CA ASP A 113 12.71 11.82 -4.46
C ASP A 113 11.96 10.74 -5.25
N ILE A 114 11.61 11.02 -6.51
CA ILE A 114 10.92 10.09 -7.38
C ILE A 114 11.77 8.85 -7.66
N ALA A 115 13.06 9.02 -7.96
CA ALA A 115 13.98 7.92 -8.23
C ALA A 115 14.11 6.98 -7.02
N VAL A 116 14.29 7.55 -5.81
CA VAL A 116 14.38 6.79 -4.56
C VAL A 116 13.08 6.05 -4.26
N ILE A 117 11.91 6.68 -4.43
CA ILE A 117 10.62 6.03 -4.23
C ILE A 117 10.46 4.85 -5.20
N LYS A 118 10.76 5.04 -6.48
CA LYS A 118 10.64 3.97 -7.50
C LYS A 118 11.55 2.79 -7.19
N ALA A 119 12.81 3.03 -6.85
CA ALA A 119 13.78 2.00 -6.51
C ALA A 119 13.36 1.17 -5.27
N LEU A 120 12.67 1.79 -4.31
CA LEU A 120 12.21 1.13 -3.07
C LEU A 120 10.80 0.50 -3.17
N GLN A 121 10.07 0.74 -4.24
CA GLN A 121 8.77 0.10 -4.46
C GLN A 121 8.88 -1.33 -5.00
N GLY A 122 10.05 -1.70 -5.52
CA GLY A 122 10.34 -3.03 -6.00
C GLY A 122 10.49 -4.09 -4.89
N PRO A 123 10.53 -5.37 -5.26
CA PRO A 123 10.77 -6.44 -4.31
C PRO A 123 12.18 -6.34 -3.75
N MET A 124 12.30 -6.24 -2.42
CA MET A 124 13.59 -6.25 -1.73
C MET A 124 14.01 -7.69 -1.44
N LYS A 125 15.27 -8.01 -1.73
CA LYS A 125 15.85 -9.30 -1.36
C LYS A 125 16.19 -9.32 0.14
N ALA A 126 16.01 -10.47 0.77
CA ALA A 126 16.41 -10.70 2.16
C ALA A 126 17.94 -10.94 2.23
N GLU A 127 18.71 -9.88 2.13
CA GLU A 127 20.19 -9.89 2.13
C GLU A 127 20.72 -9.03 3.28
N ILE A 128 22.00 -9.20 3.61
CA ILE A 128 22.68 -8.41 4.67
C ILE A 128 22.66 -6.91 4.34
N ARG A 129 22.69 -6.58 3.04
CA ARG A 129 22.68 -5.19 2.54
C ARG A 129 21.51 -4.96 1.59
N PRO A 130 20.27 -4.88 2.11
CA PRO A 130 19.05 -4.89 1.30
C PRO A 130 18.86 -3.63 0.45
N TYR A 131 19.57 -2.54 0.74
CA TYR A 131 19.47 -1.27 0.02
C TYR A 131 20.45 -1.14 -1.16
N ASP A 132 21.44 -2.04 -1.30
CA ASP A 132 22.47 -1.90 -2.33
C ASP A 132 21.87 -1.82 -3.75
N ALA A 133 20.98 -2.74 -4.09
CA ALA A 133 20.33 -2.77 -5.40
C ALA A 133 19.46 -1.52 -5.66
N ALA A 134 18.73 -1.06 -4.65
CA ALA A 134 17.89 0.13 -4.77
C ALA A 134 18.72 1.41 -4.91
N ALA A 135 19.84 1.50 -4.20
CA ALA A 135 20.77 2.63 -4.31
C ALA A 135 21.43 2.68 -5.70
N GLU A 136 21.84 1.52 -6.22
CA GLU A 136 22.35 1.41 -7.60
C GLU A 136 21.31 1.84 -8.63
N GLU A 137 20.06 1.38 -8.49
CA GLU A 137 18.95 1.76 -9.38
C GLU A 137 18.65 3.27 -9.33
N ALA A 138 18.74 3.87 -8.14
CA ALA A 138 18.56 5.31 -7.95
C ALA A 138 19.80 6.13 -8.35
N GLY A 139 20.93 5.48 -8.70
CA GLY A 139 22.16 6.12 -9.14
C GLY A 139 22.95 6.84 -8.04
N MET A 140 22.87 6.35 -6.79
CA MET A 140 23.53 6.94 -5.61
C MET A 140 24.15 5.86 -4.71
N SER A 141 24.96 6.27 -3.74
CA SER A 141 25.45 5.37 -2.70
C SER A 141 24.35 5.02 -1.68
N VAL A 142 24.53 3.95 -0.94
CA VAL A 142 23.59 3.57 0.13
C VAL A 142 23.51 4.63 1.21
N GLU A 143 24.65 5.22 1.56
CA GLU A 143 24.74 6.30 2.55
C GLU A 143 23.94 7.54 2.11
N GLU A 144 24.05 7.93 0.84
CA GLU A 144 23.27 9.02 0.26
C GLU A 144 21.77 8.69 0.24
N MET A 145 21.40 7.46 -0.14
CA MET A 145 20.01 7.03 -0.12
C MET A 145 19.40 7.09 1.29
N LEU A 146 20.10 6.59 2.30
CA LEU A 146 19.63 6.61 3.68
C LEU A 146 19.48 8.04 4.21
N ALA A 147 20.43 8.92 3.92
CA ALA A 147 20.32 10.33 4.27
C ALA A 147 19.14 11.01 3.57
N HIS A 148 18.93 10.68 2.29
CA HIS A 148 17.80 11.19 1.51
C HIS A 148 16.45 10.73 2.08
N LEU A 149 16.34 9.47 2.49
CA LEU A 149 15.13 8.92 3.13
C LEU A 149 14.79 9.63 4.45
N GLU A 150 15.80 9.95 5.27
CA GLU A 150 15.56 10.74 6.49
C GLU A 150 15.06 12.15 6.16
N GLY A 151 15.66 12.82 5.18
CA GLY A 151 15.18 14.13 4.69
C GLY A 151 13.76 14.07 4.14
N MET A 152 13.37 13.01 3.44
CA MET A 152 11.99 12.80 2.98
C MET A 152 11.01 12.58 4.13
N LYS A 153 11.44 11.93 5.23
CA LYS A 153 10.63 11.78 6.45
C LYS A 153 10.43 13.12 7.15
N GLU A 154 11.49 13.92 7.30
CA GLU A 154 11.43 15.27 7.88
C GLU A 154 10.48 16.17 7.09
N ARG A 155 10.54 16.12 5.77
CA ARG A 155 9.64 16.83 4.85
C ARG A 155 8.22 16.22 4.81
N LYS A 156 7.96 15.10 5.50
CA LYS A 156 6.69 14.37 5.53
C LYS A 156 6.22 13.83 4.16
N ILE A 157 7.12 13.70 3.20
CA ILE A 157 6.90 13.04 1.92
C ILE A 157 6.81 11.53 2.15
N LEU A 158 7.70 11.00 2.99
CA LEU A 158 7.77 9.60 3.35
C LEU A 158 7.31 9.41 4.81
N ARG A 159 6.38 8.49 5.03
CA ARG A 159 5.96 8.14 6.40
C ARG A 159 6.88 7.11 7.05
N ARG A 160 7.18 6.05 6.30
CA ARG A 160 8.06 4.96 6.71
C ARG A 160 8.44 4.11 5.49
N VAL A 161 9.55 3.42 5.58
CA VAL A 161 9.88 2.26 4.76
C VAL A 161 9.65 1.03 5.62
N ALA A 162 8.94 0.04 5.10
CA ALA A 162 8.71 -1.22 5.79
C ALA A 162 8.68 -2.35 4.77
N ALA A 163 9.41 -3.42 5.04
CA ALA A 163 9.31 -4.64 4.26
C ALA A 163 7.97 -5.33 4.57
N ILE A 164 7.26 -5.75 3.52
CA ILE A 164 6.08 -6.58 3.64
C ILE A 164 6.51 -8.00 3.30
N LEU A 165 6.42 -8.89 4.28
CA LEU A 165 6.72 -10.30 4.07
C LEU A 165 5.54 -10.97 3.39
N GLU A 166 5.77 -11.60 2.24
CA GLU A 166 4.76 -12.45 1.61
C GLU A 166 4.55 -13.71 2.47
N ARG A 167 3.30 -13.98 2.81
CA ARG A 167 2.92 -15.12 3.68
C ARG A 167 3.39 -16.48 3.16
N TRP A 168 3.60 -16.60 1.85
CA TRP A 168 4.03 -17.82 1.18
C TRP A 168 5.55 -18.07 1.23
N SER A 169 6.34 -17.06 1.60
CA SER A 169 7.80 -17.20 1.77
C SER A 169 8.19 -17.78 3.13
N LEU A 170 7.26 -17.88 4.06
CA LEU A 170 7.45 -18.53 5.34
C LEU A 170 6.78 -19.90 5.24
N ASP A 171 7.54 -20.98 5.14
CA ASP A 171 7.10 -22.38 5.31
C ASP A 171 6.60 -22.59 6.75
N ILE A 172 5.58 -21.84 7.16
CA ILE A 172 4.85 -22.08 8.40
C ILE A 172 3.74 -23.05 8.01
N ALA A 173 4.01 -24.34 8.20
CA ALA A 173 2.99 -25.34 8.10
C ALA A 173 1.81 -24.98 9.01
N PRO A 174 0.55 -25.11 8.55
CA PRO A 174 -0.59 -24.91 9.42
C PRO A 174 -0.56 -26.01 10.49
N SER A 175 -0.50 -25.60 11.74
CA SER A 175 -0.70 -26.47 12.92
C SER A 175 -2.17 -26.79 13.10
#